data_4b1c86c744e5c22fc5903ddd93ee9e62
#
_entry.id   4b1c86c744e5c22fc5903ddd93ee9e62
#
_cell.length_a   1.000
_cell.length_b   1.000
_cell.length_c   1.000
_cell.angle_alpha   90.00
_cell.angle_beta   90.00
_cell.angle_gamma   90.00
#
_symmetry.space_group_name_H-M   'P 1'
#
loop_
_entity.id
_entity.type
_entity.pdbx_description
1 polymer ?
#
loop_
_entity_poly.entity_id
_entity_poly.type
_entity_poly.pdbx_seq_one_letter_code
_entity_poly.pdbx_strand_id
1 'polypeptide(L)'
;GKRIILMTDIHYLAESLTDRGNMFQSMVEHGDGKLTNYVWEITDAALEEIKLLSPDALIISGDLSLQGEKKSHEELAKKLDEVEKAGITVLVIPGNHDINNPSASVYSGGDRYPAEPTAPEDFERIYKEFGYSEASSRDANSLSYTYDLGPSMRLLMLDTCQYEPRNKVGGMIKTETYEWIKEQLKQAARDSVILLPVAHHNLLEESKVYADDCTIEHSEELIQMLEGENIPLFLSGHLHVQHFMRNNDIGIYEVVTSSLSTPPCQY
;
A
#
# COMPACT_ATOMS: atom_id res chain seq x y z
N GLY A 1 -5.87 -23.67 3.74
CA GLY A 1 -5.93 -22.21 3.98
C GLY A 1 -5.09 -21.48 2.96
N LYS A 2 -5.31 -20.18 2.79
CA LYS A 2 -4.50 -19.32 1.93
C LYS A 2 -3.27 -18.82 2.68
N ARG A 3 -2.12 -18.77 2.02
CA ARG A 3 -0.91 -18.13 2.51
C ARG A 3 -0.79 -16.77 1.83
N ILE A 4 -0.82 -15.70 2.61
CA ILE A 4 -0.70 -14.32 2.13
C ILE A 4 0.55 -13.71 2.77
N ILE A 5 1.35 -13.02 1.97
CA ILE A 5 2.44 -12.17 2.45
C ILE A 5 1.99 -10.72 2.29
N LEU A 6 2.13 -9.96 3.36
CA LEU A 6 1.87 -8.52 3.38
C LEU A 6 3.21 -7.78 3.40
N MET A 7 3.40 -6.88 2.44
CA MET A 7 4.54 -5.98 2.33
C MET A 7 4.03 -4.54 2.24
N THR A 8 4.80 -3.58 2.73
CA THR A 8 4.43 -2.17 2.66
C THR A 8 5.66 -1.28 2.61
N ASP A 9 5.45 -0.02 2.19
CA ASP A 9 6.45 1.04 2.35
C ASP A 9 7.81 0.63 1.75
N ILE A 10 7.79 0.20 0.49
CA ILE A 10 9.00 -0.16 -0.26
C ILE A 10 9.84 1.08 -0.53
N HIS A 11 9.18 2.21 -0.81
CA HIS A 11 9.82 3.49 -1.16
C HIS A 11 10.86 3.35 -2.27
N TYR A 12 10.46 2.64 -3.33
CA TYR A 12 11.34 2.34 -4.48
C TYR A 12 11.68 3.61 -5.26
N LEU A 13 12.94 3.78 -5.60
CA LEU A 13 13.42 4.83 -6.50
C LEU A 13 13.97 4.18 -7.78
N ALA A 14 13.52 4.63 -8.95
CA ALA A 14 14.08 4.13 -10.21
C ALA A 14 15.58 4.45 -10.29
N GLU A 15 16.37 3.49 -10.74
CA GLU A 15 17.83 3.66 -10.85
C GLU A 15 18.20 4.84 -11.76
N SER A 16 17.40 5.11 -12.82
CA SER A 16 17.61 6.21 -13.74
C SER A 16 17.38 7.61 -13.14
N LEU A 17 16.79 7.69 -11.94
CA LEU A 17 16.50 8.96 -11.26
C LEU A 17 17.61 9.41 -10.32
N THR A 18 18.71 8.72 -10.29
CA THR A 18 19.88 9.09 -9.47
C THR A 18 21.18 8.65 -10.11
N ASP A 19 22.19 9.49 -9.95
CA ASP A 19 23.60 9.13 -10.23
C ASP A 19 24.34 8.66 -8.96
N ARG A 20 23.61 8.55 -7.83
CA ARG A 20 24.12 8.21 -6.51
C ARG A 20 25.20 9.20 -5.99
N GLY A 21 25.20 10.44 -6.54
CA GLY A 21 26.09 11.51 -6.16
C GLY A 21 25.73 12.19 -4.84
N ASN A 22 26.31 13.38 -4.62
CA ASN A 22 26.22 14.09 -3.33
C ASN A 22 24.78 14.40 -2.91
N MET A 23 23.92 14.83 -3.84
CA MET A 23 22.52 15.12 -3.49
C MET A 23 21.76 13.87 -3.07
N PHE A 24 21.97 12.74 -3.75
CA PHE A 24 21.39 11.46 -3.37
C PHE A 24 21.86 11.02 -1.98
N GLN A 25 23.17 11.09 -1.70
CA GLN A 25 23.73 10.74 -0.40
C GLN A 25 23.15 11.62 0.71
N SER A 26 23.05 12.94 0.47
CA SER A 26 22.42 13.87 1.42
C SER A 26 20.95 13.53 1.68
N MET A 27 20.20 13.18 0.64
CA MET A 27 18.80 12.74 0.78
C MET A 27 18.70 11.48 1.64
N VAL A 28 19.58 10.50 1.43
CA VAL A 28 19.61 9.26 2.24
C VAL A 28 19.91 9.56 3.71
N GLU A 29 20.91 10.39 3.98
CA GLU A 29 21.32 10.78 5.33
C GLU A 29 20.21 11.47 6.13
N HIS A 30 19.34 12.22 5.44
CA HIS A 30 18.23 12.97 6.05
C HIS A 30 16.85 12.32 5.84
N GLY A 31 16.80 11.10 5.33
CA GLY A 31 15.60 10.41 4.85
C GLY A 31 14.89 9.52 5.87
N ASP A 32 14.74 9.93 7.11
CA ASP A 32 13.95 9.23 8.15
C ASP A 32 14.31 7.76 8.36
N GLY A 33 15.60 7.43 8.22
CA GLY A 33 16.12 6.08 8.40
C GLY A 33 15.85 5.11 7.25
N LYS A 34 15.29 5.57 6.13
CA LYS A 34 15.14 4.76 4.92
C LYS A 34 16.49 4.39 4.32
N LEU A 35 16.65 3.12 3.97
CA LEU A 35 17.83 2.60 3.29
C LEU A 35 17.72 2.72 1.78
N THR A 36 17.42 3.94 1.28
CA THR A 36 17.21 4.19 -0.16
C THR A 36 18.43 3.84 -1.00
N ASN A 37 19.63 3.98 -0.44
CA ASN A 37 20.89 3.56 -1.08
C ASN A 37 21.00 2.04 -1.30
N TYR A 38 20.16 1.23 -0.65
CA TYR A 38 20.09 -0.23 -0.80
C TYR A 38 18.70 -0.71 -1.25
N VAL A 39 17.80 0.21 -1.65
CA VAL A 39 16.41 -0.16 -1.96
C VAL A 39 16.31 -1.18 -3.10
N TRP A 40 17.21 -1.11 -4.07
CA TRP A 40 17.25 -2.04 -5.21
C TRP A 40 17.57 -3.46 -4.75
N GLU A 41 18.63 -3.62 -3.98
CA GLU A 41 19.08 -4.92 -3.45
C GLU A 41 18.08 -5.49 -2.44
N ILE A 42 17.53 -4.66 -1.56
CA ILE A 42 16.52 -5.07 -0.57
C ILE A 42 15.25 -5.57 -1.30
N THR A 43 14.77 -4.81 -2.28
CA THR A 43 13.59 -5.17 -3.06
C THR A 43 13.81 -6.48 -3.82
N ASP A 44 14.93 -6.60 -4.52
CA ASP A 44 15.25 -7.82 -5.28
C ASP A 44 15.37 -9.03 -4.37
N ALA A 45 16.06 -8.92 -3.23
CA ALA A 45 16.20 -10.01 -2.28
C ALA A 45 14.86 -10.45 -1.69
N ALA A 46 14.02 -9.49 -1.30
CA ALA A 46 12.68 -9.78 -0.77
C ALA A 46 11.79 -10.48 -1.81
N LEU A 47 11.77 -10.02 -3.05
CA LEU A 47 10.95 -10.63 -4.11
C LEU A 47 11.46 -12.02 -4.49
N GLU A 48 12.79 -12.27 -4.48
CA GLU A 48 13.35 -13.61 -4.68
C GLU A 48 12.94 -14.57 -3.55
N GLU A 49 13.03 -14.11 -2.29
CA GLU A 49 12.58 -14.92 -1.16
C GLU A 49 11.08 -15.24 -1.25
N ILE A 50 10.24 -14.27 -1.60
CA ILE A 50 8.80 -14.47 -1.79
C ILE A 50 8.51 -15.51 -2.89
N LYS A 51 9.25 -15.48 -4.00
CA LYS A 51 9.12 -16.51 -5.04
C LYS A 51 9.44 -17.92 -4.52
N LEU A 52 10.44 -18.05 -3.65
CA LEU A 52 10.79 -19.32 -3.00
C LEU A 52 9.71 -19.78 -2.01
N LEU A 53 9.12 -18.86 -1.26
CA LEU A 53 8.04 -19.14 -0.32
C LEU A 53 6.73 -19.52 -1.03
N SER A 54 6.56 -19.09 -2.28
CA SER A 54 5.41 -19.39 -3.13
C SER A 54 4.06 -19.21 -2.42
N PRO A 55 3.73 -18.00 -1.92
CA PRO A 55 2.42 -17.73 -1.32
C PRO A 55 1.32 -17.73 -2.37
N ASP A 56 0.05 -17.81 -1.92
CA ASP A 56 -1.10 -17.61 -2.79
C ASP A 56 -1.20 -16.16 -3.29
N ALA A 57 -0.81 -15.21 -2.44
CA ALA A 57 -0.78 -13.79 -2.80
C ALA A 57 0.32 -13.02 -2.07
N LEU A 58 0.87 -12.01 -2.77
CA LEU A 58 1.65 -10.91 -2.23
C LEU A 58 0.78 -9.64 -2.26
N ILE A 59 0.50 -9.06 -1.11
CA ILE A 59 -0.22 -7.79 -0.98
C ILE A 59 0.79 -6.71 -0.64
N ILE A 60 0.75 -5.58 -1.37
CA ILE A 60 1.57 -4.40 -1.09
C ILE A 60 0.66 -3.24 -0.72
N SER A 61 0.67 -2.86 0.56
CA SER A 61 -0.28 -1.92 1.14
C SER A 61 0.18 -0.45 1.08
N GLY A 62 0.72 -0.04 -0.07
CA GLY A 62 1.03 1.37 -0.36
C GLY A 62 2.47 1.79 -0.12
N ASP A 63 2.76 3.04 -0.44
CA ASP A 63 4.10 3.64 -0.47
C ASP A 63 5.10 2.78 -1.27
N LEU A 64 4.67 2.45 -2.49
CA LEU A 64 5.47 1.66 -3.43
C LEU A 64 6.68 2.43 -3.92
N SER A 65 6.52 3.73 -4.16
CA SER A 65 7.57 4.64 -4.64
C SER A 65 8.13 5.52 -3.52
N LEU A 66 9.31 6.08 -3.74
CA LEU A 66 9.94 7.01 -2.79
C LEU A 66 9.13 8.29 -2.67
N GLN A 67 8.82 8.95 -3.79
CA GLN A 67 8.08 10.21 -3.84
C GLN A 67 7.11 10.28 -5.05
N GLY A 68 6.53 9.18 -5.45
CA GLY A 68 5.53 9.16 -6.52
C GLY A 68 6.09 9.38 -7.93
N GLU A 69 7.39 9.15 -8.13
CA GLU A 69 8.00 9.27 -9.45
C GLU A 69 7.43 8.18 -10.38
N LYS A 70 6.91 8.59 -11.53
CA LYS A 70 6.31 7.68 -12.50
C LYS A 70 7.27 6.57 -12.94
N LYS A 71 8.54 6.92 -13.16
CA LYS A 71 9.59 5.94 -13.48
C LYS A 71 9.82 4.92 -12.37
N SER A 72 9.70 5.34 -11.11
CA SER A 72 9.84 4.43 -9.97
C SER A 72 8.73 3.37 -9.96
N HIS A 73 7.49 3.78 -10.19
CA HIS A 73 6.37 2.86 -10.34
C HIS A 73 6.54 1.92 -11.54
N GLU A 74 6.94 2.45 -12.69
CA GLU A 74 7.14 1.65 -13.91
C GLU A 74 8.24 0.60 -13.71
N GLU A 75 9.34 0.94 -13.05
CA GLU A 75 10.44 0.01 -12.78
C GLU A 75 10.05 -1.06 -11.75
N LEU A 76 9.37 -0.66 -10.67
CA LEU A 76 8.85 -1.61 -9.69
C LEU A 76 7.81 -2.56 -10.29
N ALA A 77 6.91 -2.06 -11.11
CA ALA A 77 5.90 -2.88 -11.79
C ALA A 77 6.52 -4.01 -12.63
N LYS A 78 7.65 -3.77 -13.29
CA LYS A 78 8.40 -4.80 -14.02
C LYS A 78 8.92 -5.90 -13.10
N LYS A 79 9.38 -5.53 -11.90
CA LYS A 79 9.83 -6.51 -10.89
C LYS A 79 8.66 -7.34 -10.35
N LEU A 80 7.51 -6.71 -10.14
CA LEU A 80 6.29 -7.41 -9.69
C LEU A 80 5.73 -8.34 -10.76
N ASP A 81 5.87 -8.00 -12.03
CA ASP A 81 5.50 -8.87 -13.14
C ASP A 81 6.28 -10.20 -13.12
N GLU A 82 7.55 -10.18 -12.74
CA GLU A 82 8.34 -11.40 -12.57
C GLU A 82 7.85 -12.29 -11.41
N VAL A 83 7.28 -11.67 -10.36
CA VAL A 83 6.63 -12.41 -9.26
C VAL A 83 5.35 -13.09 -9.74
N GLU A 84 4.53 -12.39 -10.53
CA GLU A 84 3.32 -12.98 -11.12
C GLU A 84 3.62 -14.11 -12.11
N LYS A 85 4.66 -13.96 -12.91
CA LYS A 85 5.16 -15.04 -13.80
C LYS A 85 5.59 -16.29 -13.03
N ALA A 86 5.98 -16.15 -11.77
CA ALA A 86 6.26 -17.28 -10.88
C ALA A 86 4.98 -17.94 -10.29
N GLY A 87 3.78 -17.47 -10.69
CA GLY A 87 2.50 -18.04 -10.25
C GLY A 87 1.92 -17.45 -8.97
N ILE A 88 2.44 -16.31 -8.52
CA ILE A 88 1.98 -15.64 -7.29
C ILE A 88 1.10 -14.44 -7.67
N THR A 89 -0.10 -14.37 -7.13
CA THR A 89 -0.98 -13.20 -7.31
C THR A 89 -0.38 -12.00 -6.57
N VAL A 90 -0.19 -10.87 -7.28
CA VAL A 90 0.29 -9.63 -6.68
C VAL A 90 -0.84 -8.60 -6.68
N LEU A 91 -1.10 -7.97 -5.53
CA LEU A 91 -2.17 -6.99 -5.35
C LEU A 91 -1.62 -5.74 -4.69
N VAL A 92 -1.91 -4.57 -5.26
CA VAL A 92 -1.40 -3.29 -4.75
C VAL A 92 -2.53 -2.30 -4.47
N ILE A 93 -2.27 -1.39 -3.55
CA ILE A 93 -3.01 -0.14 -3.33
C ILE A 93 -2.00 1.00 -3.21
N PRO A 94 -2.40 2.27 -3.45
CA PRO A 94 -1.50 3.39 -3.24
C PRO A 94 -1.28 3.72 -1.76
N GLY A 95 -0.13 4.31 -1.46
CA GLY A 95 0.16 5.01 -0.23
C GLY A 95 0.23 6.53 -0.45
N ASN A 96 0.45 7.30 0.61
CA ASN A 96 0.45 8.76 0.54
C ASN A 96 1.63 9.34 -0.28
N HIS A 97 2.71 8.57 -0.48
CA HIS A 97 3.81 8.99 -1.34
C HIS A 97 3.54 8.85 -2.83
N ASP A 98 2.57 8.04 -3.27
CA ASP A 98 2.53 7.43 -4.59
C ASP A 98 1.91 8.28 -5.71
N ILE A 99 0.95 9.17 -5.40
CA ILE A 99 0.12 9.85 -6.40
C ILE A 99 0.12 11.35 -6.19
N ASN A 100 0.23 12.11 -7.29
CA ASN A 100 0.23 13.58 -7.31
C ASN A 100 1.19 14.19 -6.29
N ASN A 101 2.34 13.56 -6.10
CA ASN A 101 3.33 13.98 -5.12
C ASN A 101 4.25 15.06 -5.73
N PRO A 102 4.23 16.29 -5.21
CA PRO A 102 5.07 17.37 -5.75
C PRO A 102 6.57 17.20 -5.43
N SER A 103 6.91 16.23 -4.58
CA SER A 103 8.29 15.92 -4.21
C SER A 103 8.99 14.94 -5.15
N ALA A 104 8.29 14.45 -6.19
CA ALA A 104 8.90 13.57 -7.20
C ALA A 104 10.17 14.20 -7.78
N SER A 105 11.31 13.49 -7.73
CA SER A 105 12.61 14.11 -7.99
C SER A 105 13.60 13.21 -8.71
N VAL A 106 14.50 13.87 -9.45
CA VAL A 106 15.77 13.34 -9.96
C VAL A 106 16.89 13.86 -9.08
N TYR A 107 17.83 13.02 -8.72
CA TYR A 107 19.01 13.37 -7.91
C TYR A 107 20.25 13.24 -8.79
N SER A 108 20.88 14.36 -9.13
CA SER A 108 22.03 14.40 -10.05
C SER A 108 23.12 15.36 -9.55
N GLY A 109 24.32 14.83 -9.33
CA GLY A 109 25.44 15.58 -8.78
C GLY A 109 25.13 16.15 -7.41
N GLY A 110 25.22 17.48 -7.30
CA GLY A 110 24.87 18.23 -6.08
C GLY A 110 23.46 18.80 -6.06
N ASP A 111 22.61 18.48 -7.04
CA ASP A 111 21.31 19.10 -7.25
C ASP A 111 20.16 18.10 -7.30
N ARG A 112 18.96 18.63 -7.01
CA ARG A 112 17.69 17.91 -7.09
C ARG A 112 16.78 18.61 -8.10
N TYR A 113 16.24 17.85 -9.04
CA TYR A 113 15.36 18.35 -10.09
C TYR A 113 13.98 17.68 -10.01
N PRO A 114 12.90 18.35 -10.45
CA PRO A 114 11.59 17.70 -10.54
C PRO A 114 11.62 16.50 -11.48
N ALA A 115 11.01 15.39 -11.05
CA ALA A 115 10.67 14.26 -11.89
C ALA A 115 9.19 14.28 -12.25
N GLU A 116 8.79 13.52 -13.26
CA GLU A 116 7.39 13.35 -13.62
C GLU A 116 6.64 12.63 -12.48
N PRO A 117 5.62 13.27 -11.85
CA PRO A 117 4.79 12.61 -10.84
C PRO A 117 3.82 11.64 -11.49
N THR A 118 3.23 10.78 -10.66
CA THR A 118 2.23 9.80 -11.08
C THR A 118 0.83 10.35 -10.84
N ALA A 119 0.03 10.48 -11.90
CA ALA A 119 -1.39 10.79 -11.79
C ALA A 119 -2.19 9.53 -11.36
N PRO A 120 -3.43 9.68 -10.85
CA PRO A 120 -4.27 8.52 -10.50
C PRO A 120 -4.45 7.53 -11.66
N GLU A 121 -4.66 8.02 -12.87
CA GLU A 121 -4.82 7.22 -14.08
C GLU A 121 -3.52 6.49 -14.47
N ASP A 122 -2.38 7.12 -14.23
CA ASP A 122 -1.07 6.48 -14.44
C ASP A 122 -0.88 5.32 -13.46
N PHE A 123 -1.20 5.52 -12.19
CA PHE A 123 -1.10 4.47 -11.17
C PHE A 123 -1.94 3.25 -11.55
N GLU A 124 -3.19 3.46 -11.90
CA GLU A 124 -4.10 2.39 -12.33
C GLU A 124 -3.57 1.66 -13.58
N ARG A 125 -3.04 2.41 -14.55
CA ARG A 125 -2.48 1.84 -15.78
C ARG A 125 -1.21 1.03 -15.53
N ILE A 126 -0.29 1.57 -14.72
CA ILE A 126 1.00 0.92 -14.41
C ILE A 126 0.78 -0.38 -13.64
N TYR A 127 -0.14 -0.38 -12.67
CA TYR A 127 -0.44 -1.53 -11.82
C TYR A 127 -1.69 -2.30 -12.24
N LYS A 128 -2.14 -2.15 -13.48
CA LYS A 128 -3.35 -2.76 -14.02
C LYS A 128 -3.43 -4.27 -13.74
N GLU A 129 -2.33 -4.99 -13.97
CA GLU A 129 -2.27 -6.44 -13.81
C GLU A 129 -2.15 -6.88 -12.34
N PHE A 130 -1.93 -5.95 -11.40
CA PHE A 130 -1.74 -6.24 -9.99
C PHE A 130 -3.00 -5.96 -9.16
N GLY A 131 -4.12 -6.52 -9.61
CA GLY A 131 -5.42 -6.50 -8.97
C GLY A 131 -6.51 -5.79 -9.75
N TYR A 132 -6.21 -4.69 -10.44
CA TYR A 132 -7.22 -3.83 -11.07
C TYR A 132 -7.95 -4.49 -12.23
N SER A 133 -7.26 -5.19 -13.12
CA SER A 133 -7.85 -5.83 -14.30
C SER A 133 -8.76 -7.03 -13.95
N GLU A 134 -8.51 -7.69 -12.82
CA GLU A 134 -9.26 -8.86 -12.35
C GLU A 134 -10.11 -8.56 -11.11
N ALA A 135 -10.32 -7.28 -10.81
CA ALA A 135 -11.14 -6.87 -9.68
C ALA A 135 -12.58 -7.38 -9.83
N SER A 136 -13.13 -7.93 -8.75
CA SER A 136 -14.55 -8.34 -8.73
C SER A 136 -15.49 -7.15 -8.59
N SER A 137 -15.02 -6.03 -8.03
CA SER A 137 -15.72 -4.73 -8.00
C SER A 137 -14.70 -3.60 -7.95
N ARG A 138 -15.06 -2.45 -8.54
CA ARG A 138 -14.27 -1.22 -8.53
C ARG A 138 -15.07 -0.07 -7.94
N ASP A 139 -14.46 0.71 -7.04
CA ASP A 139 -15.03 2.00 -6.64
C ASP A 139 -14.79 3.04 -7.75
N ALA A 140 -15.86 3.65 -8.24
CA ALA A 140 -15.78 4.68 -9.28
C ALA A 140 -15.15 6.00 -8.78
N ASN A 141 -15.05 6.20 -7.48
CA ASN A 141 -14.62 7.46 -6.85
C ASN A 141 -13.21 7.39 -6.22
N SER A 142 -12.58 6.22 -6.22
CA SER A 142 -11.23 6.00 -5.69
C SER A 142 -10.54 4.85 -6.42
N LEU A 143 -9.31 4.54 -6.02
CA LEU A 143 -8.58 3.37 -6.51
C LEU A 143 -8.82 2.11 -5.66
N SER A 144 -9.91 2.11 -4.87
CA SER A 144 -10.34 0.94 -4.12
C SER A 144 -10.98 -0.11 -5.03
N TYR A 145 -10.80 -1.36 -4.66
CA TYR A 145 -11.36 -2.51 -5.37
C TYR A 145 -11.52 -3.72 -4.47
N THR A 146 -12.27 -4.71 -4.92
CA THR A 146 -12.30 -6.05 -4.32
C THR A 146 -11.67 -7.06 -5.26
N TYR A 147 -11.05 -8.08 -4.69
CA TYR A 147 -10.40 -9.17 -5.42
C TYR A 147 -10.72 -10.52 -4.81
N ASP A 148 -11.17 -11.48 -5.62
CA ASP A 148 -11.49 -12.82 -5.15
C ASP A 148 -10.23 -13.70 -5.12
N LEU A 149 -9.72 -13.98 -3.93
CA LEU A 149 -8.59 -14.87 -3.73
C LEU A 149 -9.07 -16.33 -3.52
N GLY A 150 -9.61 -16.91 -4.60
CA GLY A 150 -10.26 -18.19 -4.57
C GLY A 150 -11.73 -18.11 -4.09
N PRO A 151 -12.41 -19.26 -3.92
CA PRO A 151 -13.86 -19.29 -3.77
C PRO A 151 -14.37 -18.87 -2.39
N SER A 152 -13.52 -18.73 -1.40
CA SER A 152 -13.92 -18.50 0.00
C SER A 152 -13.37 -17.22 0.62
N MET A 153 -12.53 -16.46 -0.11
CA MET A 153 -11.89 -15.23 0.40
C MET A 153 -11.94 -14.12 -0.63
N ARG A 154 -12.35 -12.96 -0.18
CA ARG A 154 -12.35 -11.71 -0.96
C ARG A 154 -11.55 -10.66 -0.20
N LEU A 155 -10.63 -10.00 -0.89
CA LEU A 155 -9.88 -8.87 -0.35
C LEU A 155 -10.64 -7.58 -0.62
N LEU A 156 -10.74 -6.72 0.38
CA LEU A 156 -11.27 -5.36 0.28
C LEU A 156 -10.07 -4.40 0.29
N MET A 157 -9.60 -4.04 -0.90
CA MET A 157 -8.41 -3.22 -1.10
C MET A 157 -8.81 -1.75 -1.10
N LEU A 158 -8.52 -1.05 0.00
CA LEU A 158 -8.98 0.32 0.24
C LEU A 158 -7.91 1.35 -0.11
N ASP A 159 -8.26 2.30 -0.97
CA ASP A 159 -7.50 3.52 -1.21
C ASP A 159 -7.94 4.56 -0.19
N THR A 160 -7.09 4.80 0.81
CA THR A 160 -7.30 5.80 1.87
C THR A 160 -6.52 7.09 1.60
N CYS A 161 -5.88 7.22 0.44
CA CYS A 161 -4.99 8.34 0.16
C CYS A 161 -5.74 9.58 -0.29
N GLN A 162 -5.21 10.74 0.07
CA GLN A 162 -5.70 12.04 -0.33
C GLN A 162 -4.71 12.67 -1.30
N TYR A 163 -5.04 12.66 -2.59
CA TYR A 163 -4.16 13.19 -3.65
C TYR A 163 -4.84 14.25 -4.53
N GLU A 164 -6.10 14.56 -4.28
CA GLU A 164 -6.87 15.61 -4.95
C GLU A 164 -7.55 16.53 -3.93
N PRO A 165 -7.53 17.86 -4.14
CA PRO A 165 -6.85 18.62 -5.20
C PRO A 165 -5.33 18.68 -5.04
N ARG A 166 -4.79 18.14 -3.95
CA ARG A 166 -3.35 18.06 -3.67
C ARG A 166 -3.03 16.85 -2.80
N ASN A 167 -1.81 16.36 -2.92
CA ASN A 167 -1.29 15.29 -2.07
C ASN A 167 -1.24 15.70 -0.59
N LYS A 168 -1.68 14.79 0.29
CA LYS A 168 -1.60 14.92 1.75
C LYS A 168 -1.07 13.61 2.35
N VAL A 169 -0.48 13.70 3.55
CA VAL A 169 0.05 12.55 4.29
C VAL A 169 -1.08 11.72 4.91
N GLY A 170 -2.05 12.36 5.55
CA GLY A 170 -3.14 11.71 6.25
C GLY A 170 -4.11 10.95 5.35
N GLY A 171 -4.76 9.93 5.90
CA GLY A 171 -5.73 9.09 5.21
C GLY A 171 -7.17 9.49 5.47
N MET A 172 -8.02 9.34 4.45
CA MET A 172 -9.46 9.55 4.56
C MET A 172 -10.19 8.68 3.54
N ILE A 173 -11.39 8.25 3.88
CA ILE A 173 -12.29 7.56 2.96
C ILE A 173 -13.39 8.53 2.54
N LYS A 174 -13.62 8.67 1.23
CA LYS A 174 -14.68 9.52 0.69
C LYS A 174 -16.07 8.98 1.05
N THR A 175 -17.06 9.86 1.19
CA THR A 175 -18.45 9.47 1.46
C THR A 175 -18.98 8.48 0.42
N GLU A 176 -18.70 8.71 -0.85
CA GLU A 176 -19.11 7.84 -1.96
C GLU A 176 -18.45 6.46 -1.86
N THR A 177 -17.20 6.42 -1.40
CA THR A 177 -16.47 5.16 -1.17
C THR A 177 -17.10 4.37 -0.01
N TYR A 178 -17.56 5.02 1.04
CA TYR A 178 -18.31 4.34 2.12
C TYR A 178 -19.59 3.66 1.60
N GLU A 179 -20.32 4.29 0.69
CA GLU A 179 -21.51 3.65 0.07
C GLU A 179 -21.11 2.42 -0.75
N TRP A 180 -20.01 2.50 -1.48
CA TRP A 180 -19.46 1.34 -2.19
C TRP A 180 -19.02 0.23 -1.22
N ILE A 181 -18.34 0.56 -0.11
CA ILE A 181 -17.95 -0.41 0.93
C ILE A 181 -19.17 -1.12 1.49
N LYS A 182 -20.25 -0.40 1.82
CA LYS A 182 -21.50 -1.00 2.31
C LYS A 182 -22.05 -2.06 1.35
N GLU A 183 -22.02 -1.77 0.05
CA GLU A 183 -22.47 -2.74 -0.95
C GLU A 183 -21.52 -3.96 -1.04
N GLN A 184 -20.20 -3.74 -0.92
CA GLN A 184 -19.24 -4.85 -0.92
C GLN A 184 -19.44 -5.78 0.29
N LEU A 185 -19.71 -5.22 1.48
CA LEU A 185 -20.02 -6.00 2.68
C LEU A 185 -21.27 -6.87 2.48
N LYS A 186 -22.34 -6.29 1.95
CA LYS A 186 -23.57 -7.03 1.62
C LYS A 186 -23.33 -8.12 0.59
N GLN A 187 -22.52 -7.83 -0.43
CA GLN A 187 -22.20 -8.81 -1.47
C GLN A 187 -21.38 -9.97 -0.91
N ALA A 188 -20.37 -9.69 -0.08
CA ALA A 188 -19.56 -10.71 0.57
C ALA A 188 -20.41 -11.63 1.46
N ALA A 189 -21.38 -11.06 2.19
CA ALA A 189 -22.31 -11.84 3.01
C ALA A 189 -23.20 -12.73 2.14
N ARG A 190 -23.76 -12.23 1.04
CA ARG A 190 -24.55 -13.04 0.08
C ARG A 190 -23.75 -14.17 -0.53
N ASP A 191 -22.49 -13.89 -0.88
CA ASP A 191 -21.59 -14.87 -1.49
C ASP A 191 -20.99 -15.85 -0.48
N SER A 192 -21.17 -15.60 0.82
CA SER A 192 -20.61 -16.40 1.93
C SER A 192 -19.08 -16.49 1.87
N VAL A 193 -18.41 -15.40 1.48
CA VAL A 193 -16.95 -15.30 1.45
C VAL A 193 -16.43 -14.54 2.67
N ILE A 194 -15.22 -14.90 3.11
CA ILE A 194 -14.48 -14.15 4.12
C ILE A 194 -13.94 -12.88 3.47
N LEU A 195 -14.27 -11.71 4.03
CA LEU A 195 -13.76 -10.44 3.57
C LEU A 195 -12.56 -10.00 4.41
N LEU A 196 -11.44 -9.66 3.76
CA LEU A 196 -10.21 -9.19 4.41
C LEU A 196 -9.90 -7.77 3.95
N PRO A 197 -10.11 -6.75 4.80
CA PRO A 197 -9.76 -5.36 4.49
C PRO A 197 -8.25 -5.10 4.54
N VAL A 198 -7.77 -4.32 3.58
CA VAL A 198 -6.39 -3.86 3.46
C VAL A 198 -6.38 -2.37 3.15
N ALA A 199 -5.58 -1.59 3.87
CA ALA A 199 -5.36 -0.16 3.61
C ALA A 199 -3.90 0.23 3.84
N HIS A 200 -3.50 1.41 3.37
CA HIS A 200 -2.18 1.96 3.72
C HIS A 200 -2.20 2.56 5.13
N HIS A 201 -3.16 3.44 5.40
CA HIS A 201 -3.34 4.06 6.71
C HIS A 201 -4.02 3.12 7.71
N ASN A 202 -3.80 3.38 9.01
CA ASN A 202 -4.27 2.53 10.08
C ASN A 202 -5.77 2.73 10.37
N LEU A 203 -6.42 1.66 10.81
CA LEU A 203 -7.81 1.69 11.28
C LEU A 203 -7.91 2.18 12.71
N LEU A 204 -7.03 1.67 13.59
CA LEU A 204 -6.99 1.97 15.00
C LEU A 204 -5.91 3.01 15.30
N GLU A 205 -6.09 3.77 16.37
CA GLU A 205 -5.08 4.72 16.84
C GLU A 205 -3.90 3.96 17.47
N GLU A 206 -2.91 3.63 16.64
CA GLU A 206 -1.74 2.83 17.02
C GLU A 206 -0.75 3.61 17.91
N SER A 207 -0.78 4.94 17.85
CA SER A 207 0.10 5.82 18.61
C SER A 207 -0.55 7.16 18.86
N LYS A 208 -0.53 7.63 20.10
CA LYS A 208 -1.00 8.97 20.46
C LYS A 208 -0.15 10.10 19.88
N VAL A 209 1.07 9.81 19.45
CA VAL A 209 2.01 10.79 18.88
C VAL A 209 1.81 10.97 17.39
N TYR A 210 1.35 9.94 16.68
CA TYR A 210 1.23 9.93 15.22
C TYR A 210 -0.20 9.68 14.73
N ALA A 211 -1.21 9.85 15.58
CA ALA A 211 -2.60 9.51 15.25
C ALA A 211 -3.14 10.29 14.04
N ASP A 212 -2.89 11.61 14.01
CA ASP A 212 -3.51 12.51 13.03
C ASP A 212 -3.16 12.20 11.58
N ASP A 213 -1.92 11.78 11.30
CA ASP A 213 -1.46 11.48 9.93
C ASP A 213 -1.41 9.98 9.62
N CYS A 214 -1.55 9.13 10.61
CA CYS A 214 -1.39 7.68 10.44
C CYS A 214 -2.72 6.93 10.46
N THR A 215 -3.68 7.38 11.25
CA THR A 215 -5.01 6.78 11.34
C THR A 215 -5.95 7.40 10.29
N ILE A 216 -6.82 6.59 9.70
CA ILE A 216 -7.86 7.05 8.77
C ILE A 216 -8.75 8.06 9.49
N GLU A 217 -8.92 9.26 8.92
CA GLU A 217 -9.82 10.27 9.48
C GLU A 217 -11.24 9.72 9.61
N HIS A 218 -11.87 9.92 10.75
CA HIS A 218 -13.22 9.42 11.04
C HIS A 218 -13.36 7.91 10.86
N SER A 219 -12.34 7.15 11.28
CA SER A 219 -12.31 5.70 11.16
C SER A 219 -13.42 4.98 11.93
N GLU A 220 -14.10 5.67 12.85
CA GLU A 220 -15.22 5.14 13.63
C GLU A 220 -16.34 4.59 12.75
N GLU A 221 -16.63 5.25 11.61
CA GLU A 221 -17.64 4.78 10.66
C GLU A 221 -17.23 3.43 10.05
N LEU A 222 -15.97 3.31 9.61
CA LEU A 222 -15.46 2.07 9.06
C LEU A 222 -15.43 0.95 10.11
N ILE A 223 -14.98 1.26 11.33
CA ILE A 223 -14.96 0.32 12.46
C ILE A 223 -16.36 -0.24 12.70
N GLN A 224 -17.39 0.60 12.79
CA GLN A 224 -18.76 0.19 13.01
C GLN A 224 -19.28 -0.72 11.89
N MET A 225 -18.93 -0.42 10.65
CA MET A 225 -19.30 -1.24 9.50
C MET A 225 -18.66 -2.63 9.55
N LEU A 226 -17.37 -2.71 9.87
CA LEU A 226 -16.63 -3.97 9.95
C LEU A 226 -17.09 -4.82 11.14
N GLU A 227 -17.35 -4.18 12.30
CA GLU A 227 -17.88 -4.86 13.48
C GLU A 227 -19.26 -5.46 13.21
N GLY A 228 -20.14 -4.70 12.56
CA GLY A 228 -21.48 -5.14 12.20
C GLY A 228 -21.51 -6.39 11.29
N GLU A 229 -20.47 -6.58 10.47
CA GLU A 229 -20.31 -7.73 9.58
C GLU A 229 -19.39 -8.82 10.16
N ASN A 230 -18.98 -8.68 11.42
CA ASN A 230 -18.12 -9.64 12.12
C ASN A 230 -16.79 -9.89 11.37
N ILE A 231 -16.15 -8.82 10.92
CA ILE A 231 -14.84 -8.83 10.26
C ILE A 231 -13.78 -8.49 11.31
N PRO A 232 -13.01 -9.48 11.81
CA PRO A 232 -12.15 -9.26 12.98
C PRO A 232 -10.74 -8.79 12.63
N LEU A 233 -10.33 -8.82 11.36
CA LEU A 233 -8.96 -8.57 10.94
C LEU A 233 -8.86 -7.43 9.92
N PHE A 234 -7.90 -6.53 10.11
CA PHE A 234 -7.56 -5.43 9.23
C PHE A 234 -6.04 -5.37 9.01
N LEU A 235 -5.59 -5.21 7.77
CA LEU A 235 -4.17 -5.15 7.42
C LEU A 235 -3.80 -3.73 6.98
N SER A 236 -2.68 -3.20 7.51
CA SER A 236 -2.22 -1.84 7.18
C SER A 236 -0.69 -1.70 7.21
N GLY A 237 -0.20 -0.51 6.83
CA GLY A 237 1.20 -0.13 6.79
C GLY A 237 1.46 1.25 7.39
N HIS A 238 2.24 2.09 6.70
CA HIS A 238 2.48 3.51 6.96
C HIS A 238 3.37 3.84 8.18
N LEU A 239 3.23 3.15 9.31
CA LEU A 239 3.96 3.44 10.56
C LEU A 239 5.44 2.99 10.54
N HIS A 240 5.86 2.21 9.55
CA HIS A 240 7.20 1.62 9.47
C HIS A 240 7.60 0.74 10.68
N VAL A 241 6.62 0.24 11.41
CA VAL A 241 6.82 -0.68 12.55
C VAL A 241 5.95 -1.91 12.42
N GLN A 242 6.46 -3.05 12.85
CA GLN A 242 5.67 -4.27 12.96
C GLN A 242 4.84 -4.17 14.24
N HIS A 243 3.53 -4.14 14.11
CA HIS A 243 2.64 -4.02 15.25
C HIS A 243 1.39 -4.87 15.07
N PHE A 244 0.95 -5.46 16.17
CA PHE A 244 -0.31 -6.18 16.25
C PHE A 244 -1.12 -5.57 17.38
N MET A 245 -2.26 -5.00 17.03
CA MET A 245 -3.14 -4.35 17.97
C MET A 245 -4.53 -5.00 17.97
N ARG A 246 -5.13 -5.09 19.12
CA ARG A 246 -6.51 -5.49 19.30
C ARG A 246 -7.26 -4.42 20.06
N ASN A 247 -8.36 -3.97 19.50
CA ASN A 247 -9.35 -3.23 20.28
C ASN A 247 -10.28 -4.24 20.97
N ASN A 248 -10.13 -4.37 22.29
CA ASN A 248 -10.90 -5.34 23.06
C ASN A 248 -12.39 -5.00 23.13
N ASP A 249 -12.76 -3.74 23.00
CA ASP A 249 -14.15 -3.28 23.10
C ASP A 249 -14.95 -3.64 21.83
N ILE A 250 -14.29 -3.65 20.67
CA ILE A 250 -14.90 -3.90 19.36
C ILE A 250 -14.47 -5.21 18.69
N GLY A 251 -13.51 -5.96 19.27
CA GLY A 251 -13.10 -7.26 18.79
C GLY A 251 -12.31 -7.29 17.48
N ILE A 252 -11.87 -6.11 16.97
CA ILE A 252 -11.07 -6.01 15.73
C ILE A 252 -9.59 -6.10 16.06
N TYR A 253 -8.88 -6.89 15.25
CA TYR A 253 -7.42 -6.97 15.23
C TYR A 253 -6.88 -6.17 14.05
N GLU A 254 -5.90 -5.31 14.28
CA GLU A 254 -5.13 -4.68 13.21
C GLU A 254 -3.71 -5.23 13.22
N VAL A 255 -3.23 -5.63 12.03
CA VAL A 255 -1.85 -6.02 11.78
C VAL A 255 -1.22 -4.93 10.93
N VAL A 256 -0.29 -4.20 11.53
CA VAL A 256 0.54 -3.21 10.85
C VAL A 256 1.87 -3.87 10.51
N THR A 257 2.26 -3.87 9.23
CA THR A 257 3.56 -4.40 8.85
C THR A 257 4.62 -3.31 8.76
N SER A 258 5.88 -3.69 8.99
CA SER A 258 7.04 -2.82 8.93
C SER A 258 7.36 -2.39 7.50
N SER A 259 8.06 -1.26 7.34
CA SER A 259 8.60 -0.84 6.04
C SER A 259 9.64 -1.82 5.52
N LEU A 260 9.58 -2.17 4.25
CA LEU A 260 10.58 -3.03 3.62
C LEU A 260 11.96 -2.34 3.58
N SER A 261 12.00 -1.04 3.35
CA SER A 261 13.25 -0.27 3.17
C SER A 261 13.71 0.50 4.40
N THR A 262 13.06 0.31 5.55
CA THR A 262 13.47 0.89 6.84
C THR A 262 13.79 -0.22 7.82
N PRO A 263 14.94 -0.19 8.55
CA PRO A 263 15.25 -1.23 9.50
C PRO A 263 14.11 -1.47 10.52
N PRO A 264 13.75 -2.73 10.80
CA PRO A 264 14.45 -3.97 10.50
C PRO A 264 14.18 -4.62 9.13
N CYS A 265 13.57 -3.92 8.18
CA CYS A 265 13.35 -4.40 6.80
C CYS A 265 12.54 -5.71 6.77
N GLN A 266 11.33 -5.68 7.32
CA GLN A 266 10.45 -6.84 7.47
C GLN A 266 9.22 -6.77 6.55
N TYR A 267 8.61 -7.91 6.33
CA TYR A 267 7.30 -8.06 5.67
C TYR A 267 6.53 -9.23 6.27
#